data_95fce5935d904a7c4042df10627d1aed
#
_entry.id   95fce5935d904a7c4042df10627d1aed
#
_cell.length_a   1.000
_cell.length_b   1.000
_cell.length_c   1.000
_cell.angle_alpha   90.00
_cell.angle_beta   90.00
_cell.angle_gamma   90.00
#
_symmetry.space_group_name_H-M   'P 1'
#
loop_
_entity.id
_entity.type
_entity.pdbx_description
1 polymer ?
#
loop_
_entity_poly.entity_id
_entity_poly.type
_entity_poly.pdbx_seq_one_letter_code
_entity_poly.pdbx_strand_id
1 'polypeptide(L)'
;MHTPNPDPNAPPALSPEEYRDAIAREKRLGAVLKTPTPLTKILVVTNVLIWVVAFFWGDTLGIRTPYFNNAQLVLFSGMKVNELVAAGEWWRLVSSQFVHLDVMHIAFNAYGLYVLGPMVERFYGWKRFLTLYLASGTAGALASYYFVSAPSGGASGAIYGLVGVLLVFGVKYRHELPKRVSKALTMGMLPWVAFSIGIGFLDSLPMDNGAHLGGLFS
;
A
#
# COMPACT_ATOMS: atom_id res chain seq x y z
N MET A 1 -38.13 34.60 -27.20
CA MET A 1 -37.31 33.78 -26.27
C MET A 1 -36.60 32.76 -27.14
N HIS A 2 -35.30 32.88 -27.29
CA HIS A 2 -34.49 31.96 -28.10
C HIS A 2 -34.07 30.80 -27.17
N THR A 3 -34.71 29.64 -27.29
CA THR A 3 -34.23 28.43 -26.64
C THR A 3 -32.92 28.05 -27.35
N PRO A 4 -31.79 27.93 -26.64
CA PRO A 4 -30.55 27.49 -27.27
C PRO A 4 -30.74 26.10 -27.85
N ASN A 5 -30.30 25.89 -29.09
CA ASN A 5 -30.30 24.58 -29.73
C ASN A 5 -29.43 23.62 -28.88
N PRO A 6 -29.92 22.46 -28.48
CA PRO A 6 -29.12 21.52 -27.68
C PRO A 6 -27.88 21.10 -28.47
N ASP A 7 -26.72 21.10 -27.81
CA ASP A 7 -25.46 20.61 -28.37
C ASP A 7 -25.66 19.19 -28.89
N PRO A 8 -25.49 18.91 -30.18
CA PRO A 8 -25.69 17.58 -30.75
C PRO A 8 -24.69 16.53 -30.20
N ASN A 9 -23.59 16.97 -29.54
CA ASN A 9 -22.59 16.13 -28.93
C ASN A 9 -22.77 16.01 -27.38
N ALA A 10 -23.79 16.65 -26.82
CA ALA A 10 -24.05 16.49 -25.40
C ALA A 10 -24.44 15.04 -25.11
N PRO A 11 -23.91 14.43 -24.04
CA PRO A 11 -24.34 13.10 -23.63
C PRO A 11 -25.86 13.12 -23.37
N PRO A 12 -26.59 12.05 -23.75
CA PRO A 12 -28.02 11.96 -23.52
C PRO A 12 -28.35 12.22 -22.05
N ALA A 13 -29.39 12.97 -21.79
CA ALA A 13 -29.88 13.21 -20.43
C ALA A 13 -30.27 11.87 -19.80
N LEU A 14 -29.83 11.66 -18.56
CA LEU A 14 -30.20 10.46 -17.80
C LEU A 14 -31.72 10.38 -17.64
N SER A 15 -32.26 9.20 -17.76
CA SER A 15 -33.66 8.96 -17.40
C SER A 15 -33.88 9.26 -15.91
N PRO A 16 -35.13 9.55 -15.47
CA PRO A 16 -35.41 9.77 -14.06
C PRO A 16 -35.01 8.61 -13.12
N GLU A 17 -34.98 7.39 -13.64
CA GLU A 17 -34.56 6.19 -12.91
C GLU A 17 -33.03 6.15 -12.80
N GLU A 18 -32.30 6.31 -13.90
CA GLU A 18 -30.83 6.38 -13.91
C GLU A 18 -30.29 7.51 -13.01
N TYR A 19 -31.01 8.66 -12.99
CA TYR A 19 -30.65 9.79 -12.13
C TYR A 19 -30.81 9.44 -10.66
N ARG A 20 -31.94 8.80 -10.26
CA ARG A 20 -32.16 8.33 -8.89
C ARG A 20 -31.13 7.32 -8.46
N ASP A 21 -30.78 6.38 -9.34
CA ASP A 21 -29.76 5.36 -9.07
C ASP A 21 -28.38 5.97 -8.90
N ALA A 22 -28.00 6.95 -9.72
CA ALA A 22 -26.74 7.67 -9.59
C ALA A 22 -26.64 8.39 -8.23
N ILE A 23 -27.70 9.09 -7.82
CA ILE A 23 -27.75 9.74 -6.50
C ILE A 23 -27.64 8.69 -5.36
N ALA A 24 -28.34 7.58 -5.47
CA ALA A 24 -28.30 6.52 -4.46
C ALA A 24 -26.91 5.90 -4.34
N ARG A 25 -26.21 5.71 -5.44
CA ARG A 25 -24.80 5.23 -5.47
C ARG A 25 -23.86 6.24 -4.81
N GLU A 26 -23.96 7.53 -5.17
CA GLU A 26 -23.12 8.57 -4.54
C GLU A 26 -23.38 8.69 -3.04
N LYS A 27 -24.63 8.61 -2.61
CA LYS A 27 -25.00 8.65 -1.20
C LYS A 27 -24.44 7.43 -0.42
N ARG A 28 -24.52 6.23 -1.00
CA ARG A 28 -23.93 5.01 -0.41
C ARG A 28 -22.41 5.15 -0.30
N LEU A 29 -21.75 5.57 -1.37
CA LEU A 29 -20.30 5.79 -1.35
C LEU A 29 -19.91 6.84 -0.31
N GLY A 30 -20.64 7.96 -0.25
CA GLY A 30 -20.42 9.00 0.75
C GLY A 30 -20.55 8.50 2.19
N ALA A 31 -21.47 7.58 2.46
CA ALA A 31 -21.61 6.93 3.77
C ALA A 31 -20.39 6.03 4.09
N VAL A 32 -19.95 5.21 3.13
CA VAL A 32 -18.78 4.36 3.28
C VAL A 32 -17.52 5.19 3.51
N LEU A 33 -17.34 6.28 2.78
CA LEU A 33 -16.16 7.15 2.91
C LEU A 33 -16.08 7.89 4.25
N LYS A 34 -17.17 7.97 5.00
CA LYS A 34 -17.21 8.54 6.37
C LYS A 34 -16.90 7.51 7.46
N THR A 35 -16.82 6.22 7.12
CA THR A 35 -16.51 5.17 8.11
C THR A 35 -15.12 5.39 8.70
N PRO A 36 -14.97 5.37 10.03
CA PRO A 36 -13.66 5.48 10.68
C PRO A 36 -12.73 4.34 10.27
N THR A 37 -11.43 4.66 10.20
CA THR A 37 -10.38 3.70 9.82
C THR A 37 -9.30 3.64 10.91
N PRO A 38 -9.63 3.10 12.09
CA PRO A 38 -8.71 3.09 13.22
C PRO A 38 -7.50 2.20 12.97
N LEU A 39 -7.65 1.07 12.27
CA LEU A 39 -6.56 0.14 12.05
C LEU A 39 -5.48 0.72 11.13
N THR A 40 -5.84 1.45 10.09
CA THR A 40 -4.88 2.20 9.28
C THR A 40 -4.01 3.12 10.15
N LYS A 41 -4.64 3.89 11.05
CA LYS A 41 -3.92 4.79 11.95
C LYS A 41 -3.02 4.01 12.92
N ILE A 42 -3.50 2.90 13.46
CA ILE A 42 -2.73 2.02 14.34
C ILE A 42 -1.49 1.52 13.59
N LEU A 43 -1.64 1.00 12.36
CA LEU A 43 -0.52 0.48 11.58
C LEU A 43 0.51 1.58 11.24
N VAL A 44 0.04 2.79 10.85
CA VAL A 44 0.94 3.92 10.61
C VAL A 44 1.73 4.27 11.87
N VAL A 45 1.02 4.44 13.01
CA VAL A 45 1.66 4.76 14.29
C VAL A 45 2.63 3.67 14.72
N THR A 46 2.24 2.39 14.58
CA THR A 46 3.10 1.25 14.92
C THR A 46 4.39 1.26 14.12
N ASN A 47 4.33 1.44 12.80
CA ASN A 47 5.51 1.52 11.93
C ASN A 47 6.42 2.69 12.35
N VAL A 48 5.85 3.88 12.58
CA VAL A 48 6.61 5.06 13.01
C VAL A 48 7.23 4.84 14.38
N LEU A 49 6.50 4.28 15.35
CA LEU A 49 7.03 4.01 16.69
C LEU A 49 8.17 2.99 16.67
N ILE A 50 8.04 1.90 15.89
CA ILE A 50 9.11 0.91 15.73
C ILE A 50 10.35 1.58 15.16
N TRP A 51 10.20 2.43 14.13
CA TRP A 51 11.31 3.17 13.55
C TRP A 51 11.93 4.17 14.55
N VAL A 52 11.13 4.94 15.28
CA VAL A 52 11.60 5.88 16.30
C VAL A 52 12.37 5.15 17.40
N VAL A 53 11.86 4.03 17.90
CA VAL A 53 12.55 3.21 18.89
C VAL A 53 13.88 2.70 18.34
N ALA A 54 13.90 2.16 17.13
CA ALA A 54 15.13 1.70 16.49
C ALA A 54 16.14 2.84 16.28
N PHE A 55 15.68 4.05 15.93
CA PHE A 55 16.52 5.20 15.70
C PHE A 55 17.16 5.75 16.98
N PHE A 56 16.38 5.94 18.06
CA PHE A 56 16.87 6.60 19.28
C PHE A 56 17.51 5.63 20.29
N TRP A 57 17.04 4.39 20.35
CA TRP A 57 17.55 3.38 21.31
C TRP A 57 18.34 2.26 20.65
N GLY A 58 18.52 2.34 19.34
CA GLY A 58 19.27 1.33 18.60
C GLY A 58 20.66 1.09 19.16
N ASP A 59 21.37 2.16 19.57
CA ASP A 59 22.69 2.06 20.19
C ASP A 59 22.67 1.35 21.54
N THR A 60 21.71 1.71 22.39
CA THR A 60 21.53 1.17 23.73
C THR A 60 21.08 -0.29 23.71
N LEU A 61 20.28 -0.65 22.69
CA LEU A 61 19.77 -2.01 22.48
C LEU A 61 20.72 -2.86 21.62
N GLY A 62 21.90 -2.35 21.27
CA GLY A 62 22.81 -2.99 20.32
C GLY A 62 22.33 -2.96 18.86
N ILE A 63 21.35 -2.11 18.57
CA ILE A 63 20.70 -1.97 17.26
C ILE A 63 21.10 -0.62 16.65
N ARG A 64 22.40 -0.44 16.31
CA ARG A 64 22.86 0.85 15.77
C ARG A 64 22.38 1.15 14.35
N THR A 65 21.88 2.37 14.12
CA THR A 65 21.92 3.04 12.81
C THR A 65 22.72 4.34 12.98
N PRO A 66 23.60 4.74 12.11
CA PRO A 66 23.22 5.36 10.87
C PRO A 66 23.83 4.57 9.69
N TYR A 67 23.01 4.26 8.72
CA TYR A 67 23.47 3.70 7.45
C TYR A 67 24.03 2.25 7.47
N PHE A 68 23.32 1.32 8.11
CA PHE A 68 23.41 -0.13 7.86
C PHE A 68 24.80 -0.79 7.76
N ASN A 69 25.85 -0.20 8.30
CA ASN A 69 27.16 -0.84 8.36
C ASN A 69 27.32 -1.84 9.53
N ASN A 70 26.25 -2.10 10.29
CA ASN A 70 26.28 -3.08 11.37
C ASN A 70 25.43 -4.29 11.02
N ALA A 71 26.09 -5.42 10.75
CA ALA A 71 25.46 -6.74 10.59
C ALA A 71 24.50 -7.09 11.75
N GLN A 72 24.76 -6.58 12.94
CA GLN A 72 23.92 -6.78 14.12
C GLN A 72 22.52 -6.14 13.98
N LEU A 73 22.38 -4.96 13.39
CA LEU A 73 21.08 -4.36 13.18
C LEU A 73 20.21 -5.22 12.27
N VAL A 74 20.79 -5.70 11.17
CA VAL A 74 20.12 -6.58 10.21
C VAL A 74 19.68 -7.88 10.91
N LEU A 75 20.48 -8.41 11.83
CA LEU A 75 20.18 -9.62 12.56
C LEU A 75 19.05 -9.45 13.59
N PHE A 76 19.06 -8.36 14.36
CA PHE A 76 18.09 -8.14 15.45
C PHE A 76 16.83 -7.37 15.03
N SER A 77 16.85 -6.63 13.93
CA SER A 77 15.73 -5.77 13.52
C SER A 77 14.49 -6.50 13.02
N GLY A 78 14.59 -7.77 12.67
CA GLY A 78 13.49 -8.50 12.04
C GLY A 78 13.38 -8.30 10.54
N MET A 79 14.38 -7.72 9.87
CA MET A 79 14.46 -7.64 8.41
C MET A 79 14.50 -9.04 7.77
N LYS A 80 14.03 -9.14 6.53
CA LYS A 80 14.25 -10.31 5.68
C LYS A 80 15.74 -10.38 5.34
N VAL A 81 16.38 -11.46 5.78
CA VAL A 81 17.76 -11.84 5.48
C VAL A 81 17.74 -13.27 4.98
N ASN A 82 18.19 -13.50 3.75
CA ASN A 82 18.00 -14.78 3.08
C ASN A 82 18.63 -15.95 3.86
N GLU A 83 19.82 -15.76 4.39
CA GLU A 83 20.54 -16.77 5.17
C GLU A 83 19.79 -17.14 6.45
N LEU A 84 19.19 -16.16 7.12
CA LEU A 84 18.46 -16.40 8.37
C LEU A 84 17.09 -17.03 8.10
N VAL A 85 16.41 -16.63 7.05
CA VAL A 85 15.16 -17.28 6.61
C VAL A 85 15.43 -18.73 6.23
N ALA A 86 16.51 -19.01 5.50
CA ALA A 86 16.93 -20.37 5.16
C ALA A 86 17.34 -21.18 6.40
N ALA A 87 17.87 -20.53 7.45
CA ALA A 87 18.18 -21.15 8.73
C ALA A 87 16.94 -21.38 9.62
N GLY A 88 15.73 -21.04 9.15
CA GLY A 88 14.47 -21.31 9.86
C GLY A 88 13.81 -20.09 10.50
N GLU A 89 14.35 -18.87 10.36
CA GLU A 89 13.75 -17.65 10.91
C GLU A 89 12.62 -17.10 10.01
N TRP A 90 11.64 -17.95 9.67
CA TRP A 90 10.51 -17.62 8.78
C TRP A 90 9.66 -16.44 9.26
N TRP A 91 9.66 -16.16 10.57
CA TRP A 91 8.99 -15.01 11.15
C TRP A 91 9.45 -13.68 10.53
N ARG A 92 10.67 -13.62 9.96
CA ARG A 92 11.22 -12.45 9.27
C ARG A 92 10.42 -12.05 8.03
N LEU A 93 9.74 -12.99 7.39
CA LEU A 93 8.85 -12.69 6.27
C LEU A 93 7.65 -11.83 6.70
N VAL A 94 7.26 -11.92 7.98
CA VAL A 94 6.18 -11.10 8.54
C VAL A 94 6.74 -9.85 9.20
N SER A 95 7.78 -9.96 10.03
CA SER A 95 8.30 -8.81 10.78
C SER A 95 8.97 -7.75 9.91
N SER A 96 9.56 -8.15 8.78
CA SER A 96 10.25 -7.23 7.88
C SER A 96 9.38 -6.08 7.38
N GLN A 97 8.06 -6.29 7.26
CA GLN A 97 7.15 -5.23 6.80
C GLN A 97 6.94 -4.09 7.82
N PHE A 98 7.46 -4.23 9.04
CA PHE A 98 7.41 -3.20 10.09
C PHE A 98 8.75 -2.49 10.29
N VAL A 99 9.82 -2.94 9.65
CA VAL A 99 11.18 -2.40 9.81
C VAL A 99 11.51 -1.47 8.66
N HIS A 100 11.97 -0.24 8.97
CA HIS A 100 12.28 0.77 7.96
C HIS A 100 13.71 1.28 8.15
N LEU A 101 14.41 1.46 7.01
CA LEU A 101 15.84 1.71 6.98
C LEU A 101 16.21 3.15 7.33
N ASP A 102 15.45 4.12 6.83
CA ASP A 102 15.75 5.54 6.97
C ASP A 102 14.47 6.39 7.04
N VAL A 103 14.66 7.69 7.29
CA VAL A 103 13.57 8.68 7.42
C VAL A 103 12.69 8.75 6.17
N MET A 104 13.30 8.74 4.99
CA MET A 104 12.55 8.86 3.73
C MET A 104 11.75 7.59 3.47
N HIS A 105 12.34 6.43 3.78
CA HIS A 105 11.69 5.15 3.64
C HIS A 105 10.42 5.06 4.53
N ILE A 106 10.54 5.37 5.83
CA ILE A 106 9.36 5.36 6.71
C ILE A 106 8.34 6.45 6.31
N ALA A 107 8.79 7.64 5.89
CA ALA A 107 7.89 8.72 5.48
C ALA A 107 7.04 8.34 4.26
N PHE A 108 7.65 7.77 3.22
CA PHE A 108 6.91 7.32 2.03
C PHE A 108 5.98 6.14 2.33
N ASN A 109 6.40 5.19 3.15
CA ASN A 109 5.54 4.07 3.54
C ASN A 109 4.37 4.53 4.43
N ALA A 110 4.62 5.36 5.42
CA ALA A 110 3.57 5.93 6.28
C ALA A 110 2.57 6.76 5.47
N TYR A 111 3.04 7.56 4.51
CA TYR A 111 2.19 8.33 3.61
C TYR A 111 1.36 7.42 2.70
N GLY A 112 1.98 6.44 2.05
CA GLY A 112 1.27 5.48 1.19
C GLY A 112 0.19 4.72 1.97
N LEU A 113 0.52 4.23 3.15
CA LEU A 113 -0.44 3.55 4.01
C LEU A 113 -1.55 4.49 4.51
N TYR A 114 -1.22 5.74 4.87
CA TYR A 114 -2.20 6.75 5.28
C TYR A 114 -3.19 7.10 4.17
N VAL A 115 -2.76 7.11 2.92
CA VAL A 115 -3.62 7.42 1.75
C VAL A 115 -4.44 6.21 1.30
N LEU A 116 -3.81 5.04 1.16
CA LEU A 116 -4.43 3.85 0.56
C LEU A 116 -5.15 2.98 1.60
N GLY A 117 -4.60 2.87 2.80
CA GLY A 117 -5.16 2.04 3.88
C GLY A 117 -6.62 2.35 4.20
N PRO A 118 -7.01 3.64 4.38
CA PRO A 118 -8.40 4.00 4.66
C PRO A 118 -9.38 3.55 3.58
N MET A 119 -8.96 3.50 2.32
CA MET A 119 -9.83 3.05 1.23
C MET A 119 -10.12 1.56 1.35
N VAL A 120 -9.09 0.75 1.54
CA VAL A 120 -9.26 -0.71 1.70
C VAL A 120 -9.99 -1.04 3.01
N GLU A 121 -9.65 -0.37 4.12
CA GLU A 121 -10.30 -0.59 5.40
C GLU A 121 -11.80 -0.26 5.36
N ARG A 122 -12.20 0.81 4.65
CA ARG A 122 -13.61 1.20 4.45
C ARG A 122 -14.37 0.23 3.56
N PHE A 123 -13.76 -0.23 2.46
CA PHE A 123 -14.44 -1.10 1.51
C PHE A 123 -14.54 -2.55 2.00
N TYR A 124 -13.55 -3.04 2.73
CA TYR A 124 -13.46 -4.44 3.13
C TYR A 124 -13.65 -4.69 4.63
N GLY A 125 -13.60 -3.63 5.43
CA GLY A 125 -13.61 -3.70 6.90
C GLY A 125 -12.22 -4.05 7.47
N TRP A 126 -12.02 -3.73 8.76
CA TRP A 126 -10.71 -3.81 9.41
C TRP A 126 -10.09 -5.23 9.44
N LYS A 127 -10.92 -6.29 9.59
CA LYS A 127 -10.41 -7.68 9.62
C LYS A 127 -9.79 -8.07 8.29
N ARG A 128 -10.51 -7.85 7.19
CA ARG A 128 -10.00 -8.16 5.84
C ARG A 128 -8.84 -7.25 5.46
N PHE A 129 -8.89 -5.98 5.84
CA PHE A 129 -7.79 -5.06 5.62
C PHE A 129 -6.50 -5.55 6.31
N LEU A 130 -6.57 -5.97 7.58
CA LEU A 130 -5.41 -6.53 8.29
C LEU A 130 -4.88 -7.79 7.60
N THR A 131 -5.77 -8.71 7.21
CA THR A 131 -5.38 -9.94 6.50
C THR A 131 -4.69 -9.61 5.17
N LEU A 132 -5.27 -8.70 4.38
CA LEU A 132 -4.69 -8.27 3.11
C LEU A 132 -3.32 -7.61 3.31
N TYR A 133 -3.20 -6.71 4.28
CA TYR A 133 -1.94 -6.05 4.61
C TYR A 133 -0.84 -7.07 4.97
N LEU A 134 -1.13 -7.95 5.93
CA LEU A 134 -0.15 -8.94 6.39
C LEU A 134 0.18 -9.97 5.30
N ALA A 135 -0.83 -10.49 4.60
CA ALA A 135 -0.63 -11.48 3.55
C ALA A 135 0.18 -10.93 2.39
N SER A 136 -0.17 -9.74 1.89
CA SER A 136 0.55 -9.11 0.79
C SER A 136 1.98 -8.72 1.18
N GLY A 137 2.18 -8.21 2.39
CA GLY A 137 3.52 -7.92 2.90
C GLY A 137 4.37 -9.18 3.01
N THR A 138 3.79 -10.29 3.50
CA THR A 138 4.47 -11.59 3.58
C THR A 138 4.76 -12.17 2.19
N ALA A 139 3.82 -12.08 1.25
CA ALA A 139 4.04 -12.50 -0.14
C ALA A 139 5.14 -11.66 -0.82
N GLY A 140 5.16 -10.34 -0.55
CA GLY A 140 6.25 -9.47 -0.99
C GLY A 140 7.60 -9.90 -0.42
N ALA A 141 7.68 -10.13 0.90
CA ALA A 141 8.91 -10.59 1.54
C ALA A 141 9.37 -11.98 1.03
N LEU A 142 8.42 -12.86 0.72
CA LEU A 142 8.70 -14.16 0.12
C LEU A 142 9.23 -14.02 -1.32
N ALA A 143 8.65 -13.16 -2.13
CA ALA A 143 9.17 -12.87 -3.47
C ALA A 143 10.58 -12.23 -3.38
N SER A 144 10.78 -11.29 -2.45
CA SER A 144 12.09 -10.75 -2.16
C SER A 144 13.11 -11.83 -1.76
N TYR A 145 12.72 -12.80 -0.96
CA TYR A 145 13.59 -13.93 -0.57
C TYR A 145 14.11 -14.71 -1.78
N TYR A 146 13.28 -14.92 -2.80
CA TYR A 146 13.69 -15.67 -3.99
C TYR A 146 14.43 -14.83 -5.04
N PHE A 147 14.12 -13.53 -5.15
CA PHE A 147 14.61 -12.71 -6.25
C PHE A 147 15.62 -11.64 -5.85
N VAL A 148 15.77 -11.35 -4.55
CA VAL A 148 16.63 -10.29 -4.02
C VAL A 148 17.49 -10.83 -2.90
N SER A 149 18.81 -10.86 -3.08
CA SER A 149 19.76 -11.35 -2.08
C SER A 149 20.00 -10.37 -0.94
N ALA A 150 19.85 -9.07 -1.19
CA ALA A 150 20.06 -8.05 -0.17
C ALA A 150 19.04 -8.15 0.97
N PRO A 151 19.42 -7.79 2.22
CA PRO A 151 18.47 -7.62 3.31
C PRO A 151 17.37 -6.63 2.93
N SER A 152 16.13 -6.93 3.31
CA SER A 152 14.97 -6.14 2.92
C SER A 152 14.00 -5.95 4.09
N GLY A 153 13.36 -4.77 4.10
CA GLY A 153 12.33 -4.41 5.06
C GLY A 153 11.49 -3.25 4.54
N GLY A 154 10.37 -3.00 5.18
CA GLY A 154 9.45 -1.91 4.83
C GLY A 154 8.03 -2.40 4.56
N ALA A 155 7.06 -1.53 4.84
CA ALA A 155 5.64 -1.79 4.59
C ALA A 155 5.27 -1.78 3.09
N SER A 156 6.22 -1.47 2.21
CA SER A 156 5.95 -1.24 0.78
C SER A 156 5.33 -2.46 0.09
N GLY A 157 5.79 -3.68 0.36
CA GLY A 157 5.16 -4.89 -0.17
C GLY A 157 3.67 -4.98 0.17
N ALA A 158 3.32 -4.72 1.44
CA ALA A 158 1.92 -4.66 1.86
C ALA A 158 1.15 -3.52 1.15
N ILE A 159 1.75 -2.34 1.03
CA ILE A 159 1.14 -1.17 0.36
C ILE A 159 0.88 -1.48 -1.13
N TYR A 160 1.83 -2.12 -1.82
CA TYR A 160 1.61 -2.58 -3.19
C TYR A 160 0.49 -3.60 -3.30
N GLY A 161 0.33 -4.48 -2.31
CA GLY A 161 -0.83 -5.37 -2.22
C GLY A 161 -2.15 -4.60 -2.08
N LEU A 162 -2.19 -3.55 -1.25
CA LEU A 162 -3.37 -2.69 -1.17
C LEU A 162 -3.66 -1.98 -2.51
N VAL A 163 -2.63 -1.59 -3.26
CA VAL A 163 -2.79 -1.07 -4.63
C VAL A 163 -3.42 -2.11 -5.53
N GLY A 164 -2.92 -3.35 -5.52
CA GLY A 164 -3.49 -4.47 -6.29
C GLY A 164 -4.96 -4.70 -5.99
N VAL A 165 -5.31 -4.74 -4.70
CA VAL A 165 -6.70 -4.86 -4.23
C VAL A 165 -7.59 -3.72 -4.74
N LEU A 166 -7.10 -2.47 -4.70
CA LEU A 166 -7.87 -1.30 -5.17
C LEU A 166 -8.01 -1.29 -6.69
N LEU A 167 -7.00 -1.71 -7.45
CA LEU A 167 -7.07 -1.88 -8.89
C LEU A 167 -8.15 -2.89 -9.27
N VAL A 168 -8.12 -4.08 -8.65
CA VAL A 168 -9.14 -5.12 -8.86
C VAL A 168 -10.52 -4.62 -8.45
N PHE A 169 -10.64 -3.93 -7.32
CA PHE A 169 -11.90 -3.35 -6.87
C PHE A 169 -12.44 -2.33 -7.88
N GLY A 170 -11.60 -1.42 -8.36
CA GLY A 170 -11.98 -0.41 -9.35
C GLY A 170 -12.47 -1.00 -10.68
N VAL A 171 -11.87 -2.11 -11.13
CA VAL A 171 -12.30 -2.84 -12.33
C VAL A 171 -13.58 -3.61 -12.07
N LYS A 172 -13.64 -4.39 -10.99
CA LYS A 172 -14.77 -5.28 -10.65
C LYS A 172 -16.07 -4.49 -10.45
N TYR A 173 -15.99 -3.39 -9.72
CA TYR A 173 -17.15 -2.57 -9.35
C TYR A 173 -17.31 -1.32 -10.23
N ARG A 174 -16.71 -1.28 -11.43
CA ARG A 174 -16.73 -0.11 -12.32
C ARG A 174 -18.13 0.40 -12.67
N HIS A 175 -19.12 -0.47 -12.68
CA HIS A 175 -20.52 -0.13 -12.97
C HIS A 175 -21.30 0.35 -11.75
N GLU A 176 -20.81 0.08 -10.55
CA GLU A 176 -21.41 0.45 -9.27
C GLU A 176 -20.79 1.74 -8.69
N LEU A 177 -19.55 2.05 -9.09
CA LEU A 177 -18.83 3.22 -8.66
C LEU A 177 -19.10 4.40 -9.59
N PRO A 178 -19.07 5.66 -9.07
CA PRO A 178 -19.00 6.83 -9.91
C PRO A 178 -17.79 6.72 -10.86
N LYS A 179 -17.97 7.08 -12.14
CA LYS A 179 -16.92 6.97 -13.18
C LYS A 179 -15.56 7.57 -12.74
N ARG A 180 -15.59 8.73 -12.06
CA ARG A 180 -14.38 9.39 -11.53
C ARG A 180 -13.63 8.52 -10.52
N VAL A 181 -14.36 7.80 -9.64
CA VAL A 181 -13.77 6.96 -8.61
C VAL A 181 -13.17 5.70 -9.23
N SER A 182 -13.92 5.02 -10.08
CA SER A 182 -13.41 3.84 -10.79
C SER A 182 -12.14 4.18 -11.60
N LYS A 183 -12.16 5.31 -12.35
CA LYS A 183 -10.98 5.77 -13.09
C LYS A 183 -9.80 6.11 -12.21
N ALA A 184 -10.02 6.73 -11.04
CA ALA A 184 -8.96 7.03 -10.09
C ALA A 184 -8.33 5.76 -9.50
N LEU A 185 -9.16 4.76 -9.15
CA LEU A 185 -8.70 3.48 -8.61
C LEU A 185 -8.00 2.57 -9.64
N THR A 186 -8.18 2.82 -10.93
CA THR A 186 -7.57 2.03 -12.01
C THR A 186 -6.48 2.84 -12.71
N MET A 187 -6.84 3.61 -13.72
CA MET A 187 -5.91 4.39 -14.53
C MET A 187 -5.10 5.43 -13.73
N GLY A 188 -5.68 5.98 -12.64
CA GLY A 188 -4.99 6.97 -11.81
C GLY A 188 -3.84 6.40 -10.99
N MET A 189 -3.88 5.10 -10.64
CA MET A 189 -2.82 4.44 -9.86
C MET A 189 -1.70 3.88 -10.74
N LEU A 190 -1.99 3.50 -11.98
CA LEU A 190 -1.01 2.85 -12.87
C LEU A 190 0.25 3.69 -13.13
N PRO A 191 0.19 5.00 -13.40
CA PRO A 191 1.40 5.80 -13.60
C PRO A 191 2.30 5.82 -12.36
N TRP A 192 1.71 5.89 -11.16
CA TRP A 192 2.47 5.86 -9.92
C TRP A 192 3.15 4.49 -9.71
N VAL A 193 2.44 3.38 -9.96
CA VAL A 193 2.99 2.02 -9.89
C VAL A 193 4.14 1.86 -10.88
N ALA A 194 3.93 2.27 -12.14
CA ALA A 194 4.95 2.17 -13.19
C ALA A 194 6.19 3.01 -12.84
N PHE A 195 5.99 4.23 -12.38
CA PHE A 195 7.08 5.13 -11.98
C PHE A 195 7.87 4.56 -10.79
N SER A 196 7.19 4.13 -9.74
CA SER A 196 7.86 3.64 -8.53
C SER A 196 8.58 2.30 -8.74
N ILE A 197 8.05 1.39 -9.57
CA ILE A 197 8.76 0.17 -9.98
C ILE A 197 9.92 0.54 -10.91
N GLY A 198 9.71 1.47 -11.86
CA GLY A 198 10.75 1.92 -12.78
C GLY A 198 11.97 2.50 -12.05
N ILE A 199 11.76 3.34 -11.05
CA ILE A 199 12.82 3.89 -10.21
C ILE A 199 13.59 2.78 -9.47
N GLY A 200 12.91 1.73 -9.03
CA GLY A 200 13.54 0.61 -8.33
C GLY A 200 14.50 -0.25 -9.19
N PHE A 201 14.60 0.02 -10.51
CA PHE A 201 15.64 -0.55 -11.37
C PHE A 201 16.86 0.35 -11.49
N LEU A 202 16.87 1.52 -10.84
CA LEU A 202 18.05 2.38 -10.81
C LEU A 202 18.98 1.93 -9.68
N ASP A 203 20.24 1.62 -9.99
CA ASP A 203 21.24 1.16 -9.02
C ASP A 203 21.49 2.16 -7.88
N SER A 204 21.17 3.43 -8.10
CA SER A 204 21.31 4.50 -7.10
C SER A 204 20.28 4.48 -5.99
N LEU A 205 19.17 3.75 -6.15
CA LEU A 205 18.06 3.68 -5.19
C LEU A 205 17.80 2.22 -4.80
N PRO A 206 18.19 1.79 -3.60
CA PRO A 206 18.03 0.41 -3.16
C PRO A 206 16.56 0.09 -2.85
N MET A 207 15.76 -0.08 -3.89
CA MET A 207 14.34 -0.46 -3.78
C MET A 207 14.17 -1.95 -4.09
N ASP A 208 13.39 -2.63 -3.28
CA ASP A 208 13.11 -4.06 -3.44
C ASP A 208 11.91 -4.29 -4.38
N ASN A 209 12.20 -4.33 -5.69
CA ASN A 209 11.17 -4.63 -6.69
C ASN A 209 10.59 -6.03 -6.56
N GLY A 210 11.32 -6.99 -5.99
CA GLY A 210 10.80 -8.31 -5.66
C GLY A 210 9.66 -8.23 -4.64
N ALA A 211 9.87 -7.47 -3.56
CA ALA A 211 8.84 -7.22 -2.57
C ALA A 211 7.64 -6.44 -3.14
N HIS A 212 7.89 -5.43 -3.98
CA HIS A 212 6.82 -4.63 -4.59
C HIS A 212 5.92 -5.46 -5.51
N LEU A 213 6.53 -6.21 -6.43
CA LEU A 213 5.77 -7.06 -7.36
C LEU A 213 5.11 -8.22 -6.65
N GLY A 214 5.80 -8.87 -5.70
CA GLY A 214 5.22 -9.94 -4.89
C GLY A 214 3.99 -9.49 -4.11
N GLY A 215 4.03 -8.29 -3.53
CA GLY A 215 2.88 -7.68 -2.86
C GLY A 215 1.75 -7.33 -3.83
N LEU A 216 2.07 -6.73 -4.98
CA LEU A 216 1.09 -6.27 -5.97
C LEU A 216 0.24 -7.42 -6.55
N PHE A 217 0.85 -8.59 -6.76
CA PHE A 217 0.23 -9.75 -7.40
C PHE A 217 -0.23 -10.85 -6.43
N SER A 218 -0.22 -10.57 -5.13
CA SER A 218 -0.62 -11.51 -4.06
C SER A 218 -2.14 -11.66 -3.86
#